data_fbe607030987703b472582da00c8bd2d
#
_entry.id   fbe607030987703b472582da00c8bd2d
#
_cell.length_a   1.000
_cell.length_b   1.000
_cell.length_c   1.000
_cell.angle_alpha   90.00
_cell.angle_beta   90.00
_cell.angle_gamma   90.00
#
_symmetry.space_group_name_H-M   'P 1'
#
loop_
_entity.id
_entity.type
_entity.pdbx_description
1 polymer ?
#
loop_
_entity_poly.entity_id
_entity_poly.type
_entity_poly.pdbx_seq_one_letter_code
_entity_poly.pdbx_strand_id
1 'polypeptide(L)'
;MVMKIFKVLVTLSLLFVFLISCSQVAADKGGFSPEYERVSESGQKAVIAWNGTDEILMLSTDLKSSKKTEVVELMPLPSNPAISRGNKQSFLKVEELVNTYLAAASPKWRFSETQGVPSDTQPPKITITFQEAIGVHYLTVVKAEEASELIQWLEIFLETKGYTKELPSNLDELFSYYIQNKMNFFVIDVIETISTVKTTDPLVYEFKSSKLYYPLRISSLFSGDTDISLFTITSDELNDDSIIREGFVKKAQFQIKQEALAEINTNMTKLFSSNPYMCYFKFRGALEGFDGDILAGFQSGPNIPTVTMAVLSLGSGVVFLLLFFPVNRIGRLLHGKRSTSNN
;
A
#
# COMPACT_ATOMS: atom_id res chain seq x y z
N MET A 1 -29.45 -49.60 -0.09
CA MET A 1 -29.47 -48.59 -1.18
C MET A 1 -29.22 -47.18 -0.66
N VAL A 2 -29.92 -46.73 0.36
CA VAL A 2 -29.83 -45.38 0.95
C VAL A 2 -28.40 -45.00 1.37
N MET A 3 -27.68 -45.92 2.03
CA MET A 3 -26.32 -45.68 2.54
C MET A 3 -25.26 -45.48 1.43
N LYS A 4 -25.46 -46.09 0.24
CA LYS A 4 -24.59 -45.84 -0.92
C LYS A 4 -24.84 -44.46 -1.53
N ILE A 5 -26.10 -44.03 -1.61
CA ILE A 5 -26.49 -42.72 -2.12
C ILE A 5 -25.96 -41.62 -1.20
N PHE A 6 -26.05 -41.81 0.13
CA PHE A 6 -25.50 -40.85 1.11
C PHE A 6 -23.98 -40.69 0.99
N LYS A 7 -23.25 -41.81 0.83
CA LYS A 7 -21.76 -41.73 0.61
C LYS A 7 -21.40 -40.99 -0.68
N VAL A 8 -22.15 -41.24 -1.77
CA VAL A 8 -21.93 -40.54 -3.06
C VAL A 8 -22.22 -39.05 -2.94
N LEU A 9 -23.30 -38.65 -2.25
CA LEU A 9 -23.62 -37.24 -1.99
C LEU A 9 -22.59 -36.55 -1.14
N VAL A 10 -22.08 -37.19 -0.08
CA VAL A 10 -21.03 -36.65 0.77
C VAL A 10 -19.70 -36.51 -0.01
N THR A 11 -19.35 -37.50 -0.83
CA THR A 11 -18.14 -37.43 -1.69
C THR A 11 -18.27 -36.32 -2.75
N LEU A 12 -19.44 -36.18 -3.35
CA LEU A 12 -19.72 -35.14 -4.35
C LEU A 12 -19.68 -33.73 -3.70
N SER A 13 -20.24 -33.60 -2.48
CA SER A 13 -20.19 -32.35 -1.71
C SER A 13 -18.77 -31.98 -1.31
N LEU A 14 -17.95 -32.95 -0.87
CA LEU A 14 -16.54 -32.74 -0.57
C LEU A 14 -15.73 -32.37 -1.83
N LEU A 15 -16.03 -33.00 -2.97
CA LEU A 15 -15.39 -32.67 -4.25
C LEU A 15 -15.78 -31.24 -4.71
N PHE A 16 -17.04 -30.85 -4.49
CA PHE A 16 -17.54 -29.52 -4.83
C PHE A 16 -16.91 -28.42 -3.94
N VAL A 17 -16.70 -28.68 -2.65
CA VAL A 17 -15.97 -27.76 -1.75
C VAL A 17 -14.50 -27.62 -2.18
N PHE A 18 -13.87 -28.70 -2.68
CA PHE A 18 -12.48 -28.65 -3.17
C PHE A 18 -12.33 -27.90 -4.50
N LEU A 19 -13.38 -27.83 -5.33
CA LEU A 19 -13.37 -27.09 -6.60
C LEU A 19 -13.57 -25.57 -6.44
N ILE A 20 -14.02 -25.09 -5.27
CA ILE A 20 -14.24 -23.65 -5.00
C ILE A 20 -12.95 -22.97 -4.47
N SER A 21 -11.90 -23.73 -4.16
CA SER A 21 -10.68 -23.21 -3.51
C SER A 21 -9.57 -22.80 -4.49
N CYS A 22 -9.92 -22.30 -5.68
CA CYS A 22 -8.93 -21.72 -6.59
C CYS A 22 -9.08 -20.19 -6.63
N SER A 23 -8.77 -19.53 -5.52
CA SER A 23 -8.71 -18.08 -5.42
C SER A 23 -7.44 -17.57 -6.08
N GLN A 24 -7.56 -16.69 -7.03
CA GLN A 24 -6.48 -15.98 -7.71
C GLN A 24 -6.30 -14.59 -7.11
N VAL A 25 -5.13 -14.03 -7.17
CA VAL A 25 -4.54 -13.05 -6.25
C VAL A 25 -4.05 -11.81 -6.99
N ALA A 26 -4.26 -10.61 -6.48
CA ALA A 26 -3.74 -9.33 -7.06
C ALA A 26 -3.60 -8.14 -6.08
N ALA A 27 -3.08 -7.13 -6.29
CA ALA A 27 -2.40 -5.88 -6.39
C ALA A 27 -2.42 -4.74 -5.34
N ASP A 28 -1.64 -3.60 -5.64
CA ASP A 28 -1.78 -2.30 -5.01
C ASP A 28 -1.37 -1.07 -5.86
N LYS A 29 -1.16 -1.20 -7.13
CA LYS A 29 -1.42 -0.14 -8.12
C LYS A 29 -2.80 -0.38 -8.69
N GLY A 30 -3.57 0.68 -8.99
CA GLY A 30 -4.78 0.51 -9.76
C GLY A 30 -4.45 0.40 -11.23
N GLY A 31 -5.09 -0.49 -11.96
CA GLY A 31 -4.83 -0.59 -13.38
C GLY A 31 -5.93 -1.27 -14.18
N PHE A 32 -5.83 -1.12 -15.48
CA PHE A 32 -6.76 -1.71 -16.45
C PHE A 32 -6.06 -1.98 -17.77
N SER A 33 -6.58 -2.91 -18.56
CA SER A 33 -6.15 -3.09 -19.94
C SER A 33 -6.99 -2.23 -20.88
N PRO A 34 -6.38 -1.41 -21.73
CA PRO A 34 -7.11 -0.66 -22.76
C PRO A 34 -7.65 -1.54 -23.89
N GLU A 35 -7.37 -2.85 -23.90
CA GLU A 35 -7.85 -3.84 -24.87
C GLU A 35 -8.97 -4.74 -24.33
N TYR A 36 -9.61 -4.39 -23.19
CA TYR A 36 -10.64 -5.21 -22.51
C TYR A 36 -10.17 -6.57 -22.00
N GLU A 37 -8.88 -6.79 -21.93
CA GLU A 37 -8.34 -8.02 -21.36
C GLU A 37 -8.48 -8.04 -19.84
N ARG A 38 -8.73 -9.22 -19.31
CA ARG A 38 -8.65 -9.41 -17.86
C ARG A 38 -7.20 -9.36 -17.44
N VAL A 39 -6.89 -8.39 -16.62
CA VAL A 39 -5.61 -8.26 -15.96
C VAL A 39 -5.79 -8.55 -14.48
N SER A 40 -4.89 -9.30 -13.93
CA SER A 40 -4.80 -9.57 -12.50
C SER A 40 -3.37 -9.33 -12.04
N GLU A 41 -3.22 -8.79 -10.86
CA GLU A 41 -1.95 -8.62 -10.20
C GLU A 41 -1.84 -9.63 -9.05
N SER A 42 -1.02 -10.66 -9.25
CA SER A 42 -1.00 -11.87 -8.42
C SER A 42 -0.15 -11.75 -7.15
N GLY A 43 0.46 -10.61 -6.92
CA GLY A 43 1.21 -10.31 -5.71
C GLY A 43 1.97 -9.01 -5.81
N GLN A 44 2.33 -8.47 -4.66
CA GLN A 44 3.10 -7.26 -4.58
C GLN A 44 4.06 -7.28 -3.41
N LYS A 45 5.21 -6.65 -3.64
CA LYS A 45 6.20 -6.38 -2.62
C LYS A 45 6.48 -4.88 -2.58
N ALA A 46 6.29 -4.28 -1.42
CA ALA A 46 6.59 -2.88 -1.17
C ALA A 46 7.58 -2.73 -0.02
N VAL A 47 8.60 -1.89 -0.20
CA VAL A 47 9.47 -1.41 0.88
C VAL A 47 9.32 0.09 0.97
N ILE A 48 8.86 0.58 2.11
CA ILE A 48 8.65 2.00 2.38
C ILE A 48 9.62 2.45 3.46
N ALA A 49 10.54 3.34 3.13
CA ALA A 49 11.38 4.03 4.08
C ALA A 49 10.88 5.47 4.27
N TRP A 50 10.52 5.85 5.51
CA TRP A 50 9.94 7.15 5.83
C TRP A 50 10.51 7.72 7.13
N ASN A 51 10.91 9.02 7.10
CA ASN A 51 11.54 9.69 8.24
C ASN A 51 10.68 10.77 8.90
N GLY A 52 9.43 10.91 8.47
CA GLY A 52 8.52 11.97 8.93
C GLY A 52 8.28 13.08 7.90
N THR A 53 9.11 13.19 6.86
CA THR A 53 9.01 14.22 5.81
C THR A 53 9.32 13.73 4.42
N ASP A 54 10.23 12.79 4.28
CA ASP A 54 10.67 12.22 3.02
C ASP A 54 10.39 10.73 3.01
N GLU A 55 9.91 10.23 1.87
CA GLU A 55 9.56 8.83 1.68
C GLU A 55 10.26 8.27 0.44
N ILE A 56 10.78 7.06 0.58
CA ILE A 56 11.27 6.23 -0.51
C ILE A 56 10.42 4.97 -0.54
N LEU A 57 9.57 4.86 -1.55
CA LEU A 57 8.77 3.68 -1.85
C LEU A 57 9.45 2.86 -2.94
N MET A 58 9.82 1.64 -2.66
CA MET A 58 10.27 0.66 -3.65
C MET A 58 9.17 -0.38 -3.86
N LEU A 59 8.76 -0.59 -5.10
CA LEU A 59 7.60 -1.36 -5.48
C LEU A 59 7.91 -2.35 -6.59
N SER A 60 7.38 -3.56 -6.50
CA SER A 60 7.41 -4.58 -7.56
C SER A 60 6.10 -5.35 -7.56
N THR A 61 5.50 -5.50 -8.73
CA THR A 61 4.18 -6.10 -8.95
C THR A 61 4.28 -7.36 -9.79
N ASP A 62 3.42 -8.34 -9.52
CA ASP A 62 3.29 -9.58 -10.29
C ASP A 62 2.05 -9.48 -11.18
N LEU A 63 2.22 -9.13 -12.45
CA LEU A 63 1.13 -8.96 -13.41
C LEU A 63 0.88 -10.21 -14.25
N LYS A 64 -0.39 -10.45 -14.56
CA LYS A 64 -0.84 -11.49 -15.49
C LYS A 64 -2.06 -11.02 -16.26
N SER A 65 -2.14 -11.34 -17.54
CA SER A 65 -3.31 -11.11 -18.38
C SER A 65 -3.82 -12.40 -19.04
N SER A 66 -4.99 -12.37 -19.65
CA SER A 66 -5.53 -13.51 -20.40
C SER A 66 -4.74 -13.81 -21.68
N LYS A 67 -4.20 -12.76 -22.31
CA LYS A 67 -3.27 -12.82 -23.46
C LYS A 67 -2.27 -11.66 -23.38
N LYS A 68 -1.35 -11.57 -24.36
CA LYS A 68 -0.46 -10.42 -24.48
C LYS A 68 -1.30 -9.14 -24.67
N THR A 69 -1.10 -8.15 -23.79
CA THR A 69 -1.79 -6.85 -23.82
C THR A 69 -0.95 -5.81 -23.07
N GLU A 70 -1.22 -4.52 -23.30
CA GLU A 70 -0.75 -3.47 -22.40
C GLU A 70 -1.67 -3.31 -21.19
N VAL A 71 -1.08 -2.94 -20.07
CA VAL A 71 -1.76 -2.55 -18.83
C VAL A 71 -1.36 -1.13 -18.51
N VAL A 72 -2.35 -0.30 -18.21
CA VAL A 72 -2.15 1.05 -17.68
C VAL A 72 -2.31 0.96 -16.17
N GLU A 73 -1.22 1.13 -15.44
CA GLU A 73 -1.22 1.25 -13.99
C GLU A 73 -1.25 2.72 -13.57
N LEU A 74 -1.95 3.01 -12.49
CA LEU A 74 -2.13 4.35 -11.94
C LEU A 74 -1.69 4.35 -10.47
N MET A 75 -0.87 5.34 -10.09
CA MET A 75 -0.43 5.51 -8.70
C MET A 75 -0.49 7.00 -8.30
N PRO A 76 -1.43 7.38 -7.44
CA PRO A 76 -1.52 8.73 -6.89
C PRO A 76 -0.48 8.96 -5.81
N LEU A 77 0.13 10.16 -5.77
CA LEU A 77 1.16 10.55 -4.81
C LEU A 77 0.93 11.95 -4.26
N PRO A 78 1.36 12.23 -3.00
CA PRO A 78 1.17 13.53 -2.35
C PRO A 78 2.09 14.64 -2.89
N SER A 79 3.18 14.30 -3.54
CA SER A 79 4.10 15.26 -4.13
C SER A 79 4.79 14.68 -5.37
N ASN A 80 5.45 15.54 -6.15
CA ASN A 80 6.15 15.14 -7.36
C ASN A 80 7.27 14.14 -7.04
N PRO A 81 7.22 12.88 -7.54
CA PRO A 81 8.25 11.90 -7.26
C PRO A 81 9.48 12.07 -8.18
N ALA A 82 10.67 11.77 -7.66
CA ALA A 82 11.78 11.31 -8.48
C ALA A 82 11.65 9.79 -8.63
N ILE A 83 11.74 9.30 -9.87
CA ILE A 83 11.57 7.86 -10.16
C ILE A 83 12.89 7.29 -10.67
N SER A 84 13.24 6.10 -10.21
CA SER A 84 14.42 5.39 -10.65
C SER A 84 14.21 3.88 -10.64
N ARG A 85 15.08 3.15 -11.34
CA ARG A 85 15.06 1.69 -11.33
C ARG A 85 15.49 1.15 -9.97
N GLY A 86 14.71 0.25 -9.39
CA GLY A 86 15.06 -0.52 -8.21
C GLY A 86 15.86 -1.78 -8.55
N ASN A 87 16.26 -2.49 -7.50
CA ASN A 87 16.99 -3.76 -7.61
C ASN A 87 16.18 -4.88 -6.94
N LYS A 88 15.96 -5.98 -7.64
CA LYS A 88 15.28 -7.18 -7.08
C LYS A 88 16.03 -7.75 -5.88
N GLN A 89 17.36 -7.63 -5.82
CA GLN A 89 18.17 -8.04 -4.67
C GLN A 89 17.79 -7.31 -3.37
N SER A 90 17.26 -6.09 -3.49
CA SER A 90 16.74 -5.33 -2.34
C SER A 90 15.63 -6.07 -1.61
N PHE A 91 14.68 -6.66 -2.34
CA PHE A 91 13.59 -7.45 -1.74
C PHE A 91 14.11 -8.75 -1.11
N LEU A 92 15.08 -9.42 -1.75
CA LEU A 92 15.72 -10.60 -1.15
C LEU A 92 16.40 -10.24 0.16
N LYS A 93 17.08 -9.09 0.20
CA LYS A 93 17.75 -8.64 1.43
C LYS A 93 16.76 -8.34 2.54
N VAL A 94 15.67 -7.68 2.23
CA VAL A 94 14.58 -7.42 3.20
C VAL A 94 13.98 -8.74 3.72
N GLU A 95 13.69 -9.68 2.83
CA GLU A 95 13.18 -11.01 3.20
C GLU A 95 14.20 -11.80 4.04
N GLU A 96 15.49 -11.72 3.71
CA GLU A 96 16.58 -12.33 4.50
C GLU A 96 16.60 -11.79 5.94
N LEU A 97 16.51 -10.45 6.10
CA LEU A 97 16.49 -9.81 7.42
C LEU A 97 15.28 -10.25 8.25
N VAL A 98 14.09 -10.26 7.65
CA VAL A 98 12.87 -10.75 8.30
C VAL A 98 12.98 -12.23 8.65
N ASN A 99 13.46 -13.07 7.73
CA ASN A 99 13.63 -14.50 7.97
C ASN A 99 14.67 -14.79 9.05
N THR A 100 15.75 -14.01 9.10
CA THR A 100 16.77 -14.10 10.16
C THR A 100 16.18 -13.74 11.51
N TYR A 101 15.39 -12.67 11.59
CA TYR A 101 14.68 -12.29 12.81
C TYR A 101 13.65 -13.36 13.23
N LEU A 102 12.81 -13.83 12.31
CA LEU A 102 11.81 -14.86 12.57
C LEU A 102 12.45 -16.23 12.90
N ALA A 103 13.61 -16.56 12.32
CA ALA A 103 14.35 -17.79 12.62
C ALA A 103 15.04 -17.73 13.99
N ALA A 104 15.43 -16.54 14.46
CA ALA A 104 15.84 -16.36 15.85
C ALA A 104 14.65 -16.55 16.82
N ALA A 105 13.41 -16.37 16.32
CA ALA A 105 12.16 -16.56 17.04
C ALA A 105 11.47 -17.92 16.73
N SER A 106 11.83 -18.64 15.65
CA SER A 106 11.26 -19.96 15.21
C SER A 106 11.95 -20.53 13.95
N PRO A 107 11.77 -21.85 13.55
CA PRO A 107 12.51 -22.50 12.46
C PRO A 107 11.98 -22.26 11.02
N LYS A 108 12.86 -22.34 10.06
CA LYS A 108 13.02 -21.91 8.65
C LYS A 108 12.06 -22.37 7.56
N TRP A 109 11.88 -21.47 6.50
CA TRP A 109 11.57 -21.78 5.08
C TRP A 109 12.16 -20.73 4.11
N ARG A 110 12.38 -21.02 2.78
CA ARG A 110 13.07 -20.19 1.77
C ARG A 110 12.33 -20.16 0.42
N PHE A 111 12.52 -19.09 -0.43
CA PHE A 111 12.07 -18.98 -1.85
C PHE A 111 13.03 -18.20 -2.77
N SER A 112 12.82 -18.29 -4.14
CA SER A 112 13.73 -17.88 -5.23
C SER A 112 13.05 -17.06 -6.37
N GLU A 113 13.83 -16.40 -7.29
CA GLU A 113 13.48 -15.32 -8.22
C GLU A 113 13.62 -15.56 -9.73
N THR A 114 13.19 -14.56 -10.59
CA THR A 114 13.79 -14.23 -11.93
C THR A 114 13.35 -12.89 -12.59
N GLN A 115 14.03 -12.37 -13.67
CA GLN A 115 14.05 -10.98 -14.19
C GLN A 115 13.64 -10.73 -15.66
N GLY A 116 13.45 -9.41 -16.08
CA GLY A 116 13.30 -8.93 -17.48
C GLY A 116 13.22 -7.40 -17.69
N VAL A 117 13.42 -6.79 -18.91
CA VAL A 117 13.79 -5.37 -19.23
C VAL A 117 13.12 -4.74 -20.49
N PRO A 118 13.32 -3.46 -20.93
CA PRO A 118 12.36 -2.35 -21.13
C PRO A 118 12.07 -1.77 -22.54
N SER A 119 11.34 -0.63 -22.68
CA SER A 119 11.56 0.56 -23.54
C SER A 119 10.33 1.39 -23.97
N ASP A 120 10.41 2.57 -24.45
CA ASP A 120 10.16 4.01 -24.33
C ASP A 120 9.24 4.69 -25.39
N THR A 121 8.55 5.82 -25.12
CA THR A 121 8.38 7.16 -25.75
C THR A 121 7.01 7.92 -25.62
N GLN A 122 6.96 9.23 -25.86
CA GLN A 122 6.26 10.39 -25.28
C GLN A 122 5.14 11.14 -26.08
N PRO A 123 4.63 12.32 -25.60
CA PRO A 123 3.38 12.70 -24.90
C PRO A 123 2.45 13.74 -25.57
N PRO A 124 1.39 14.27 -24.99
CA PRO A 124 1.23 15.64 -24.53
C PRO A 124 0.15 15.98 -23.43
N LYS A 125 -0.13 17.09 -23.14
CA LYS A 125 -0.30 18.25 -22.30
C LYS A 125 -1.36 18.20 -21.16
N ILE A 126 -0.96 17.84 -20.07
CA ILE A 126 -1.08 18.19 -18.65
C ILE A 126 0.32 18.66 -18.25
N THR A 127 0.55 19.20 -17.03
CA THR A 127 1.93 19.43 -16.61
C THR A 127 2.59 18.08 -16.35
N ILE A 128 3.17 17.52 -17.39
CA ILE A 128 4.01 16.32 -17.28
C ILE A 128 5.28 16.78 -16.58
N THR A 129 5.54 16.21 -15.41
CA THR A 129 6.72 16.55 -14.62
C THR A 129 7.85 15.55 -14.81
N PHE A 130 7.54 14.38 -15.36
CA PHE A 130 8.49 13.32 -15.66
C PHE A 130 7.93 12.41 -16.76
N GLN A 131 8.82 11.93 -17.64
CA GLN A 131 8.47 10.90 -18.60
C GLN A 131 9.75 10.16 -19.03
N GLU A 132 9.79 8.86 -18.80
CA GLU A 132 10.94 8.02 -19.11
C GLU A 132 10.53 6.54 -19.21
N ALA A 133 11.27 5.76 -20.00
CA ALA A 133 11.21 4.31 -19.96
C ALA A 133 12.25 3.75 -19.00
N ILE A 134 11.78 3.00 -18.04
CA ILE A 134 12.62 2.34 -17.03
C ILE A 134 12.30 0.85 -17.03
N GLY A 135 13.18 0.05 -17.59
CA GLY A 135 12.93 -1.37 -17.67
C GLY A 135 11.75 -1.69 -18.59
N VAL A 136 10.75 -2.40 -18.11
CA VAL A 136 9.51 -2.73 -18.83
C VAL A 136 8.45 -1.63 -18.71
N HIS A 137 8.74 -0.58 -17.95
CA HIS A 137 7.83 0.49 -17.56
C HIS A 137 7.94 1.66 -18.51
N TYR A 138 6.81 2.18 -18.94
CA TYR A 138 6.69 3.43 -19.66
C TYR A 138 5.98 4.44 -18.78
N LEU A 139 6.77 5.27 -18.11
CA LEU A 139 6.33 6.12 -17.02
C LEU A 139 6.03 7.54 -17.47
N THR A 140 4.90 8.08 -17.05
CA THR A 140 4.55 9.49 -17.15
C THR A 140 4.03 9.98 -15.81
N VAL A 141 4.58 11.08 -15.29
CA VAL A 141 4.06 11.72 -14.08
C VAL A 141 3.30 12.99 -14.49
N VAL A 142 2.04 13.03 -14.10
CA VAL A 142 1.16 14.16 -14.34
C VAL A 142 0.70 14.78 -13.03
N LYS A 143 0.62 16.12 -13.00
CA LYS A 143 -0.06 16.86 -11.94
C LYS A 143 -1.43 17.23 -12.43
N ALA A 144 -2.49 16.89 -11.68
CA ALA A 144 -3.86 17.25 -11.96
C ALA A 144 -4.46 18.01 -10.77
N GLU A 145 -5.23 19.06 -11.06
CA GLU A 145 -5.97 19.81 -10.04
C GLU A 145 -7.46 19.43 -10.04
N GLU A 146 -7.94 18.82 -11.13
CA GLU A 146 -9.32 18.33 -11.30
C GLU A 146 -9.34 16.93 -11.92
N ALA A 147 -10.28 16.10 -11.48
CA ALA A 147 -10.43 14.71 -11.98
C ALA A 147 -10.78 14.68 -13.47
N SER A 148 -11.67 15.57 -13.91
CA SER A 148 -12.09 15.68 -15.31
C SER A 148 -10.93 15.98 -16.27
N GLU A 149 -9.98 16.82 -15.85
CA GLU A 149 -8.78 17.10 -16.65
C GLU A 149 -7.88 15.87 -16.79
N LEU A 150 -7.72 15.11 -15.72
CA LEU A 150 -6.93 13.88 -15.74
C LEU A 150 -7.58 12.80 -16.60
N ILE A 151 -8.90 12.65 -16.53
CA ILE A 151 -9.68 11.73 -17.37
C ILE A 151 -9.51 12.11 -18.84
N GLN A 152 -9.75 13.36 -19.20
CA GLN A 152 -9.60 13.82 -20.58
C GLN A 152 -8.18 13.62 -21.11
N TRP A 153 -7.17 13.89 -20.28
CA TRP A 153 -5.80 13.64 -20.68
C TRP A 153 -5.54 12.14 -20.89
N LEU A 154 -6.05 11.28 -20.02
CA LEU A 154 -5.86 9.83 -20.11
C LEU A 154 -6.54 9.26 -21.37
N GLU A 155 -7.73 9.76 -21.73
CA GLU A 155 -8.41 9.42 -22.98
C GLU A 155 -7.54 9.77 -24.20
N ILE A 156 -7.05 11.02 -24.28
CA ILE A 156 -6.17 11.49 -25.36
C ILE A 156 -4.87 10.66 -25.39
N PHE A 157 -4.28 10.39 -24.23
CA PHE A 157 -3.08 9.57 -24.12
C PHE A 157 -3.30 8.17 -24.70
N LEU A 158 -4.40 7.53 -24.38
CA LEU A 158 -4.75 6.21 -24.91
C LEU A 158 -5.04 6.24 -26.41
N GLU A 159 -5.74 7.28 -26.90
CA GLU A 159 -5.97 7.47 -28.33
C GLU A 159 -4.68 7.61 -29.12
N THR A 160 -3.68 8.33 -28.60
CA THR A 160 -2.37 8.47 -29.26
C THR A 160 -1.61 7.13 -29.38
N LYS A 161 -1.96 6.15 -28.54
CA LYS A 161 -1.46 4.77 -28.60
C LYS A 161 -2.34 3.85 -29.47
N GLY A 162 -3.41 4.36 -30.06
CA GLY A 162 -4.33 3.61 -30.92
C GLY A 162 -5.43 2.86 -30.17
N TYR A 163 -5.66 3.15 -28.90
CA TYR A 163 -6.74 2.59 -28.11
C TYR A 163 -7.99 3.47 -28.17
N THR A 164 -9.15 2.85 -28.29
CA THR A 164 -10.47 3.55 -28.40
C THR A 164 -11.41 3.15 -27.28
N LYS A 165 -10.89 2.68 -26.15
CA LYS A 165 -11.70 2.12 -25.07
C LYS A 165 -12.31 3.19 -24.17
N GLU A 166 -13.50 2.89 -23.66
CA GLU A 166 -14.04 3.57 -22.49
C GLU A 166 -13.20 3.28 -21.24
N LEU A 167 -12.90 4.32 -20.47
CA LEU A 167 -12.20 4.22 -19.20
C LEU A 167 -13.09 3.51 -18.15
N PRO A 168 -12.50 2.89 -17.10
CA PRO A 168 -13.26 2.37 -15.97
C PRO A 168 -14.22 3.43 -15.39
N SER A 169 -15.47 3.07 -15.17
CA SER A 169 -16.54 4.01 -14.79
C SER A 169 -16.36 4.66 -13.42
N ASN A 170 -15.52 4.08 -12.55
CA ASN A 170 -15.22 4.59 -11.20
C ASN A 170 -13.97 5.50 -11.15
N LEU A 171 -13.31 5.78 -12.28
CA LEU A 171 -12.11 6.63 -12.31
C LEU A 171 -12.37 8.05 -11.84
N ASP A 172 -13.52 8.64 -12.20
CA ASP A 172 -13.86 10.01 -11.77
C ASP A 172 -13.97 10.11 -10.23
N GLU A 173 -14.62 9.13 -9.59
CA GLU A 173 -14.71 9.06 -8.14
C GLU A 173 -13.32 8.90 -7.50
N LEU A 174 -12.51 7.99 -8.04
CA LEU A 174 -11.16 7.73 -7.51
C LEU A 174 -10.25 8.95 -7.66
N PHE A 175 -10.19 9.56 -8.83
CA PHE A 175 -9.37 10.74 -9.05
C PHE A 175 -9.83 11.93 -8.20
N SER A 176 -11.16 12.14 -8.09
CA SER A 176 -11.73 13.16 -7.21
C SER A 176 -11.35 12.92 -5.75
N TYR A 177 -11.41 11.68 -5.26
CA TYR A 177 -10.96 11.33 -3.91
C TYR A 177 -9.49 11.70 -3.69
N TYR A 178 -8.59 11.32 -4.59
CA TYR A 178 -7.16 11.60 -4.45
C TYR A 178 -6.83 13.09 -4.49
N ILE A 179 -7.40 13.83 -5.44
CA ILE A 179 -7.18 15.28 -5.57
C ILE A 179 -7.70 16.03 -4.34
N GLN A 180 -8.89 15.67 -3.81
CA GLN A 180 -9.43 16.25 -2.59
C GLN A 180 -8.55 15.99 -1.37
N ASN A 181 -7.87 14.83 -1.32
CA ASN A 181 -6.93 14.45 -0.27
C ASN A 181 -5.49 14.95 -0.52
N LYS A 182 -5.27 15.82 -1.52
CA LYS A 182 -3.96 16.39 -1.89
C LYS A 182 -2.96 15.39 -2.45
N MET A 183 -3.43 14.27 -2.96
CA MET A 183 -2.66 13.29 -3.72
C MET A 183 -2.85 13.60 -5.21
N ASN A 184 -2.28 14.71 -5.68
CA ASN A 184 -2.56 15.26 -7.01
C ASN A 184 -1.44 15.07 -8.04
N PHE A 185 -0.43 14.26 -7.72
CA PHE A 185 0.54 13.74 -8.66
C PHE A 185 0.21 12.29 -8.99
N PHE A 186 0.02 12.00 -10.27
CA PHE A 186 -0.33 10.66 -10.73
C PHE A 186 0.80 10.10 -11.59
N VAL A 187 1.34 8.96 -11.17
CA VAL A 187 2.22 8.17 -12.02
C VAL A 187 1.33 7.29 -12.88
N ILE A 188 1.47 7.42 -14.18
CA ILE A 188 0.86 6.57 -15.20
C ILE A 188 1.96 5.69 -15.75
N ASP A 189 1.82 4.38 -15.60
CA ASP A 189 2.78 3.39 -16.03
C ASP A 189 2.13 2.44 -17.05
N VAL A 190 2.72 2.32 -18.23
CA VAL A 190 2.23 1.40 -19.26
C VAL A 190 3.19 0.23 -19.37
N ILE A 191 2.67 -0.98 -19.17
CA ILE A 191 3.44 -2.21 -19.10
C ILE A 191 2.86 -3.25 -20.06
N GLU A 192 3.70 -3.87 -20.87
CA GLU A 192 3.31 -5.04 -21.66
C GLU A 192 3.27 -6.29 -20.78
N THR A 193 2.14 -6.97 -20.73
CA THR A 193 1.93 -8.22 -20.01
C THR A 193 1.63 -9.39 -20.95
N ILE A 194 1.76 -10.59 -20.41
CA ILE A 194 1.52 -11.86 -21.12
C ILE A 194 0.67 -12.80 -20.27
N SER A 195 0.25 -13.92 -20.84
CA SER A 195 -0.62 -14.92 -20.16
C SER A 195 0.06 -15.70 -19.01
N THR A 196 1.33 -15.48 -18.76
CA THR A 196 2.02 -15.99 -17.57
C THR A 196 2.27 -14.86 -16.57
N VAL A 197 2.31 -15.18 -15.28
CA VAL A 197 2.68 -14.20 -14.25
C VAL A 197 4.07 -13.66 -14.54
N LYS A 198 4.20 -12.34 -14.60
CA LYS A 198 5.45 -11.62 -14.82
C LYS A 198 5.68 -10.64 -13.69
N THR A 199 6.72 -10.88 -12.91
CA THR A 199 7.20 -9.92 -11.92
C THR A 199 7.85 -8.75 -12.63
N THR A 200 7.35 -7.53 -12.41
CA THR A 200 7.90 -6.31 -12.99
C THR A 200 9.28 -5.99 -12.40
N ASP A 201 10.09 -5.24 -13.14
CA ASP A 201 11.30 -4.67 -12.56
C ASP A 201 10.91 -3.70 -11.44
N PRO A 202 11.59 -3.71 -10.29
CA PRO A 202 11.26 -2.78 -9.22
C PRO A 202 11.46 -1.33 -9.64
N LEU A 203 10.54 -0.46 -9.23
CA LEU A 203 10.67 0.99 -9.31
C LEU A 203 10.87 1.58 -7.91
N VAL A 204 11.64 2.64 -7.82
CA VAL A 204 11.87 3.44 -6.62
C VAL A 204 11.28 4.83 -6.84
N TYR A 205 10.40 5.24 -5.95
CA TYR A 205 9.76 6.55 -5.93
C TYR A 205 10.23 7.30 -4.70
N GLU A 206 10.89 8.45 -4.90
CA GLU A 206 11.35 9.32 -3.82
C GLU A 206 10.49 10.58 -3.83
N PHE A 207 9.76 10.85 -2.75
CA PHE A 207 8.82 11.97 -2.66
C PHE A 207 8.66 12.47 -1.22
N LYS A 208 8.05 13.66 -1.06
CA LYS A 208 7.74 14.21 0.27
C LYS A 208 6.37 13.77 0.73
N SER A 209 6.30 13.31 1.98
CA SER A 209 5.06 12.94 2.63
C SER A 209 5.11 13.23 4.14
N SER A 210 4.09 13.88 4.68
CA SER A 210 3.94 14.14 6.12
C SER A 210 3.46 12.92 6.91
N LYS A 211 3.11 11.83 6.22
CA LYS A 211 2.73 10.52 6.75
C LYS A 211 3.43 9.45 5.93
N LEU A 212 3.73 8.30 6.52
CA LEU A 212 4.03 7.12 5.72
C LEU A 212 2.80 6.82 4.86
N TYR A 213 2.99 6.80 3.54
CA TYR A 213 1.91 6.71 2.57
C TYR A 213 2.02 5.46 1.70
N TYR A 214 0.90 4.80 1.51
CA TYR A 214 0.80 3.66 0.61
C TYR A 214 -0.59 3.64 -0.04
N PRO A 215 -0.69 3.82 -1.37
CA PRO A 215 -1.97 3.91 -2.06
C PRO A 215 -2.60 2.54 -2.20
N LEU A 216 -3.73 2.30 -1.52
CA LEU A 216 -4.49 1.05 -1.63
C LEU A 216 -5.82 1.21 -2.36
N ARG A 217 -6.53 2.31 -2.13
CA ARG A 217 -7.86 2.52 -2.72
C ARG A 217 -7.83 2.48 -4.25
N ILE A 218 -6.77 2.96 -4.88
CA ILE A 218 -6.61 2.91 -6.34
C ILE A 218 -6.59 1.48 -6.87
N SER A 219 -6.18 0.51 -6.05
CA SER A 219 -6.11 -0.90 -6.40
C SER A 219 -7.48 -1.53 -6.67
N SER A 220 -8.57 -0.88 -6.22
CA SER A 220 -9.94 -1.28 -6.54
C SER A 220 -10.29 -1.20 -8.04
N LEU A 221 -9.40 -0.64 -8.88
CA LEU A 221 -9.49 -0.73 -10.35
C LEU A 221 -9.20 -2.15 -10.88
N PHE A 222 -8.44 -2.94 -10.15
CA PHE A 222 -8.31 -4.36 -10.41
C PHE A 222 -9.39 -5.15 -9.66
N SER A 223 -9.59 -6.41 -10.01
CA SER A 223 -10.51 -7.31 -9.32
C SER A 223 -9.82 -8.61 -8.92
N GLY A 224 -10.21 -9.17 -7.78
CA GLY A 224 -9.73 -10.43 -7.23
C GLY A 224 -8.93 -10.28 -5.93
N ASP A 225 -8.45 -11.39 -5.39
CA ASP A 225 -7.69 -11.43 -4.13
C ASP A 225 -6.20 -11.11 -4.34
N THR A 226 -5.50 -10.61 -3.30
CA THR A 226 -4.09 -10.23 -3.33
C THR A 226 -3.27 -10.87 -2.22
N ASP A 227 -1.96 -10.93 -2.44
CA ASP A 227 -0.93 -11.28 -1.43
C ASP A 227 0.12 -10.15 -1.36
N ILE A 228 -0.08 -9.17 -0.45
CA ILE A 228 0.83 -8.03 -0.29
C ILE A 228 1.84 -8.31 0.82
N SER A 229 3.13 -8.16 0.50
CA SER A 229 4.22 -8.10 1.47
C SER A 229 4.67 -6.65 1.62
N LEU A 230 4.27 -6.01 2.72
CA LEU A 230 4.61 -4.62 3.03
C LEU A 230 5.69 -4.56 4.10
N PHE A 231 6.82 -3.97 3.77
CA PHE A 231 7.93 -3.72 4.68
C PHE A 231 8.04 -2.21 4.91
N THR A 232 7.92 -1.76 6.15
CA THR A 232 8.09 -0.35 6.51
C THR A 232 9.40 -0.17 7.29
N ILE A 233 10.14 0.90 6.99
CA ILE A 233 11.40 1.27 7.63
C ILE A 233 11.24 2.72 8.11
N THR A 234 11.34 2.95 9.42
CA THR A 234 11.02 4.24 10.03
C THR A 234 12.02 4.63 11.11
N SER A 235 12.24 5.94 11.33
CA SER A 235 13.16 6.44 12.37
C SER A 235 12.71 6.07 13.77
N ASP A 236 11.41 6.03 14.00
CA ASP A 236 10.76 5.70 15.27
C ASP A 236 9.68 4.63 15.06
N GLU A 237 9.13 4.11 16.15
CA GLU A 237 8.04 3.14 16.07
C GLU A 237 6.83 3.73 15.37
N LEU A 238 6.31 2.98 14.41
CA LEU A 238 5.15 3.37 13.61
C LEU A 238 3.84 3.11 14.38
N ASN A 239 2.91 4.08 14.36
CA ASN A 239 1.52 3.80 14.68
C ASN A 239 0.92 3.06 13.48
N ASP A 240 0.70 1.77 13.63
CA ASP A 240 0.23 0.87 12.57
C ASP A 240 -1.29 0.69 12.53
N ASP A 241 -2.06 1.49 13.26
CA ASP A 241 -3.53 1.40 13.31
C ASP A 241 -4.17 1.50 11.92
N SER A 242 -3.66 2.37 11.03
CA SER A 242 -4.15 2.49 9.66
C SER A 242 -3.84 1.23 8.83
N ILE A 243 -2.67 0.64 9.00
CA ILE A 243 -2.24 -0.57 8.29
C ILE A 243 -3.10 -1.78 8.73
N ILE A 244 -3.31 -1.92 10.05
CA ILE A 244 -4.13 -3.01 10.61
C ILE A 244 -5.60 -2.86 10.21
N ARG A 245 -6.11 -1.62 10.13
CA ARG A 245 -7.50 -1.34 9.71
C ARG A 245 -7.76 -1.78 8.27
N GLU A 246 -6.78 -1.63 7.37
CA GLU A 246 -6.85 -2.13 6.00
C GLU A 246 -6.64 -3.66 5.90
N GLY A 247 -6.64 -4.38 7.01
CA GLY A 247 -6.60 -5.85 7.06
C GLY A 247 -5.20 -6.47 7.04
N PHE A 248 -4.15 -5.68 7.12
CA PHE A 248 -2.79 -6.22 7.22
C PHE A 248 -2.51 -6.83 8.59
N VAL A 249 -1.73 -7.88 8.61
CA VAL A 249 -1.26 -8.56 9.83
C VAL A 249 0.23 -8.30 10.02
N LYS A 250 0.59 -7.65 11.12
CA LYS A 250 2.00 -7.47 11.51
C LYS A 250 2.65 -8.83 11.81
N LYS A 251 3.75 -9.14 11.16
CA LYS A 251 4.50 -10.40 11.29
C LYS A 251 5.82 -10.24 12.04
N ALA A 252 6.45 -9.07 11.92
CA ALA A 252 7.73 -8.79 12.57
C ALA A 252 7.89 -7.30 12.86
N GLN A 253 8.66 -6.95 13.90
CA GLN A 253 9.14 -5.60 14.20
C GLN A 253 10.49 -5.71 14.89
N PHE A 254 11.50 -5.03 14.34
CA PHE A 254 12.86 -5.04 14.89
C PHE A 254 13.67 -3.85 14.34
N GLN A 255 14.78 -3.53 14.97
CA GLN A 255 15.73 -2.55 14.46
C GLN A 255 16.71 -3.19 13.47
N ILE A 256 17.02 -2.48 12.40
CA ILE A 256 18.03 -2.87 11.42
C ILE A 256 19.24 -1.94 11.49
N LYS A 257 20.42 -2.48 11.19
CA LYS A 257 21.67 -1.70 11.13
C LYS A 257 21.75 -0.89 9.84
N GLN A 258 22.47 0.23 9.87
CA GLN A 258 22.71 1.08 8.69
C GLN A 258 23.37 0.32 7.54
N GLU A 259 24.28 -0.63 7.86
CA GLU A 259 24.94 -1.46 6.85
C GLU A 259 23.93 -2.34 6.11
N ALA A 260 23.00 -2.97 6.83
CA ALA A 260 21.94 -3.78 6.23
C ALA A 260 20.96 -2.93 5.40
N LEU A 261 20.67 -1.71 5.86
CA LEU A 261 19.84 -0.76 5.11
C LEU A 261 20.52 -0.35 3.79
N ALA A 262 21.85 -0.14 3.79
CA ALA A 262 22.63 0.17 2.59
C ALA A 262 22.58 -0.97 1.53
N GLU A 263 22.48 -2.23 1.98
CA GLU A 263 22.31 -3.38 1.09
C GLU A 263 20.90 -3.45 0.48
N ILE A 264 19.89 -2.87 1.14
CA ILE A 264 18.54 -2.72 0.57
C ILE A 264 18.54 -1.60 -0.47
N ASN A 265 18.89 -0.38 -0.05
CA ASN A 265 18.99 0.78 -0.92
C ASN A 265 19.85 1.87 -0.27
N THR A 266 20.88 2.34 -0.96
CA THR A 266 21.81 3.35 -0.43
C THR A 266 21.14 4.72 -0.21
N ASN A 267 20.07 5.07 -0.95
CA ASN A 267 19.35 6.33 -0.72
C ASN A 267 18.53 6.27 0.57
N MET A 268 18.02 5.10 0.95
CA MET A 268 17.29 4.94 2.22
C MET A 268 18.16 5.24 3.45
N THR A 269 19.48 5.00 3.39
CA THR A 269 20.38 5.33 4.51
C THR A 269 20.43 6.83 4.82
N LYS A 270 20.17 7.67 3.81
CA LYS A 270 20.17 9.12 3.96
C LYS A 270 18.97 9.65 4.76
N LEU A 271 17.92 8.85 4.89
CA LEU A 271 16.73 9.21 5.65
C LEU A 271 16.92 9.08 7.17
N PHE A 272 17.92 8.31 7.63
CA PHE A 272 18.03 7.93 9.03
C PHE A 272 19.43 8.22 9.58
N SER A 273 19.50 8.95 10.70
CA SER A 273 20.75 9.23 11.43
C SER A 273 21.16 8.12 12.41
N SER A 274 20.24 7.18 12.68
CA SER A 274 20.42 6.03 13.60
C SER A 274 19.84 4.77 12.99
N ASN A 275 19.97 3.64 13.67
CA ASN A 275 19.36 2.39 13.26
C ASN A 275 17.82 2.50 13.23
N PRO A 276 17.17 2.36 12.06
CA PRO A 276 15.72 2.48 11.97
C PRO A 276 15.00 1.21 12.42
N TYR A 277 13.71 1.34 12.67
CA TYR A 277 12.80 0.23 12.90
C TYR A 277 12.30 -0.33 11.56
N MET A 278 12.32 -1.64 11.42
CA MET A 278 11.66 -2.34 10.32
C MET A 278 10.45 -3.10 10.84
N CYS A 279 9.29 -2.93 10.17
CA CYS A 279 8.13 -3.78 10.37
C CYS A 279 7.81 -4.54 9.08
N TYR A 280 7.35 -5.77 9.22
CA TYR A 280 6.81 -6.57 8.14
C TYR A 280 5.33 -6.84 8.36
N PHE A 281 4.53 -6.48 7.36
CA PHE A 281 3.09 -6.70 7.34
C PHE A 281 2.73 -7.59 6.14
N LYS A 282 1.71 -8.40 6.33
CA LYS A 282 1.16 -9.27 5.30
C LYS A 282 -0.33 -9.05 5.19
N PHE A 283 -0.80 -8.86 3.97
CA PHE A 283 -2.23 -8.86 3.64
C PHE A 283 -2.52 -10.01 2.67
N ARG A 284 -3.73 -10.57 2.78
CA ARG A 284 -4.29 -11.49 1.79
C ARG A 284 -5.81 -11.33 1.78
N GLY A 285 -6.36 -10.96 0.64
CA GLY A 285 -7.79 -10.71 0.49
C GLY A 285 -8.13 -10.01 -0.82
N ALA A 286 -9.40 -9.64 -0.99
CA ALA A 286 -9.93 -9.00 -2.18
C ALA A 286 -9.54 -7.52 -2.27
N LEU A 287 -9.19 -7.06 -3.48
CA LEU A 287 -8.81 -5.67 -3.77
C LEU A 287 -9.98 -4.70 -3.73
N GLU A 288 -11.13 -5.15 -4.18
CA GLU A 288 -12.35 -4.35 -4.20
C GLU A 288 -12.79 -3.93 -2.78
N GLY A 289 -12.16 -4.52 -1.75
CA GLY A 289 -12.41 -4.20 -0.34
C GLY A 289 -11.67 -2.97 0.18
N PHE A 290 -10.68 -2.43 -0.54
CA PHE A 290 -9.97 -1.24 -0.10
C PHE A 290 -10.79 0.02 -0.34
N ASP A 291 -11.19 0.68 0.74
CA ASP A 291 -11.93 1.94 0.72
C ASP A 291 -11.08 3.16 1.12
N GLY A 292 -9.84 2.93 1.55
CA GLY A 292 -8.86 3.94 1.94
C GLY A 292 -7.41 3.56 1.61
N ASP A 293 -6.52 4.50 1.87
CA ASP A 293 -5.07 4.34 1.76
C ASP A 293 -4.42 4.17 3.14
N ILE A 294 -3.21 3.63 3.19
CA ILE A 294 -2.41 3.66 4.40
C ILE A 294 -1.82 5.05 4.57
N LEU A 295 -2.16 5.69 5.70
CA LEU A 295 -1.62 6.96 6.16
C LEU A 295 -1.19 6.80 7.62
N ALA A 296 0.06 6.39 7.85
CA ALA A 296 0.58 6.13 9.19
C ALA A 296 1.51 7.26 9.68
N GLY A 297 1.54 7.47 10.98
CA GLY A 297 2.47 8.38 11.65
C GLY A 297 3.31 7.63 12.68
N PHE A 298 4.22 8.31 13.35
CA PHE A 298 4.90 7.72 14.49
C PHE A 298 3.95 7.48 15.66
N GLN A 299 4.26 6.49 16.49
CA GLN A 299 3.58 6.36 17.77
C GLN A 299 3.78 7.64 18.57
N SER A 300 2.68 8.21 19.05
CA SER A 300 2.76 9.22 20.10
C SER A 300 3.46 8.56 21.29
N GLY A 301 4.52 9.18 21.82
CA GLY A 301 5.23 8.69 23.00
C GLY A 301 4.25 8.38 24.13
N PRO A 302 4.60 7.57 25.13
CA PRO A 302 3.68 7.14 26.16
C PRO A 302 2.95 8.37 26.69
N ASN A 303 1.60 8.33 26.65
CA ASN A 303 0.77 9.35 27.26
C ASN A 303 1.16 9.41 28.74
N ILE A 304 2.14 10.26 29.08
CA ILE A 304 2.45 10.53 30.48
C ILE A 304 1.17 11.16 31.01
N PRO A 305 0.43 10.47 31.91
CA PRO A 305 -0.80 11.03 32.42
C PRO A 305 -0.46 12.38 33.04
N THR A 306 -1.12 13.43 32.57
CA THR A 306 -0.94 14.77 33.13
C THR A 306 -1.30 14.68 34.62
N VAL A 307 -0.28 14.75 35.47
CA VAL A 307 -0.46 14.72 36.92
C VAL A 307 -1.09 16.05 37.31
N THR A 308 -2.41 16.05 37.46
CA THR A 308 -3.12 17.22 37.97
C THR A 308 -2.91 17.25 39.49
N MET A 309 -2.05 18.12 39.96
CA MET A 309 -1.92 18.41 41.39
C MET A 309 -3.17 19.17 41.86
N ALA A 310 -4.05 18.49 42.57
CA ALA A 310 -5.10 19.14 43.32
C ALA A 310 -4.55 19.52 44.69
N VAL A 311 -4.41 20.80 44.94
CA VAL A 311 -4.02 21.32 46.27
C VAL A 311 -5.31 21.56 47.05
N LEU A 312 -5.62 20.69 48.02
CA LEU A 312 -6.68 20.88 48.95
C LEU A 312 -6.10 21.44 50.28
N SER A 313 -6.42 22.67 50.58
CA SER A 313 -6.09 23.27 51.86
C SER A 313 -7.22 23.01 52.86
N LEU A 314 -6.99 22.12 53.81
CA LEU A 314 -7.87 21.85 54.93
C LEU A 314 -7.19 22.31 56.23
N GLY A 315 -7.64 23.44 56.76
CA GLY A 315 -7.13 23.95 58.03
C GLY A 315 -5.61 24.23 58.01
N SER A 316 -4.86 23.88 59.03
CA SER A 316 -3.44 24.13 59.19
C SER A 316 -2.51 23.08 58.55
N GLY A 317 -2.97 22.25 57.62
CA GLY A 317 -2.20 21.21 56.94
C GLY A 317 -2.41 21.19 55.42
N VAL A 318 -1.32 21.06 54.63
CA VAL A 318 -1.37 20.88 53.17
C VAL A 318 -1.21 19.40 52.88
N VAL A 319 -2.27 18.76 52.29
CA VAL A 319 -2.22 17.38 51.85
C VAL A 319 -2.14 17.35 50.35
N PHE A 320 -1.08 16.76 49.79
CA PHE A 320 -0.92 16.51 48.33
C PHE A 320 -1.60 15.17 47.96
N LEU A 321 -2.67 15.23 47.20
CA LEU A 321 -3.32 14.05 46.64
C LEU A 321 -2.92 13.94 45.15
N LEU A 322 -2.17 12.90 44.81
CA LEU A 322 -1.86 12.56 43.42
C LEU A 322 -2.99 11.75 42.82
N LEU A 323 -3.78 12.34 41.92
CA LEU A 323 -4.84 11.67 41.21
C LEU A 323 -4.39 11.37 39.77
N PHE A 324 -4.31 10.08 39.45
CA PHE A 324 -4.05 9.61 38.08
C PHE A 324 -5.37 9.42 37.34
N PHE A 325 -5.67 10.29 36.37
CA PHE A 325 -6.81 10.10 35.47
C PHE A 325 -6.33 9.77 34.05
N PRO A 326 -6.74 8.66 33.45
CA PRO A 326 -6.48 8.41 32.04
C PRO A 326 -7.38 9.34 31.19
N VAL A 327 -6.76 10.18 30.36
CA VAL A 327 -7.43 11.23 29.56
C VAL A 327 -8.43 10.68 28.53
N ASN A 328 -8.40 9.39 28.22
CA ASN A 328 -9.22 8.79 27.15
C ASN A 328 -10.71 8.56 27.49
N ARG A 329 -11.22 8.99 28.63
CA ARG A 329 -12.66 8.77 28.97
C ARG A 329 -13.55 10.01 29.01
N ILE A 330 -13.03 11.21 28.88
CA ILE A 330 -13.84 12.44 29.01
C ILE A 330 -14.57 12.79 27.69
N GLY A 331 -14.07 12.40 26.55
CA GLY A 331 -14.69 12.69 25.24
C GLY A 331 -16.04 12.01 24.97
N ARG A 332 -16.38 10.91 25.67
CA ARG A 332 -17.61 10.16 25.43
C ARG A 332 -18.82 10.57 26.30
N LEU A 333 -18.62 11.39 27.30
CA LEU A 333 -19.72 11.80 28.21
C LEU A 333 -20.44 13.10 27.80
N LEU A 334 -19.87 13.88 26.86
CA LEU A 334 -20.45 15.16 26.44
C LEU A 334 -21.31 15.11 25.17
N HIS A 335 -21.38 13.95 24.47
CA HIS A 335 -22.19 13.79 23.25
C HIS A 335 -23.49 12.98 23.44
N GLY A 336 -23.85 12.67 24.63
CA GLY A 336 -25.00 11.80 24.99
C GLY A 336 -26.22 12.50 25.58
N LYS A 337 -26.55 13.75 25.19
CA LYS A 337 -27.86 14.35 25.55
C LYS A 337 -28.20 15.54 24.64
N ARG A 338 -28.78 15.27 23.47
CA ARG A 338 -29.70 16.16 22.78
C ARG A 338 -30.49 15.35 21.75
N SER A 339 -31.65 14.91 22.14
CA SER A 339 -32.88 14.87 21.37
C SER A 339 -33.95 14.18 22.17
N THR A 340 -34.84 14.92 22.75
CA THR A 340 -36.27 14.69 22.75
C THR A 340 -36.92 15.90 23.38
N SER A 341 -37.68 16.66 22.65
CA SER A 341 -38.93 17.28 23.01
C SER A 341 -39.52 18.08 21.84
N ASN A 342 -40.61 17.55 21.32
CA ASN A 342 -41.92 18.17 21.01
C ASN A 342 -41.96 19.44 20.10
N ASN A 343 -42.55 19.39 19.06
CA ASN A 343 -43.94 19.52 18.59
C ASN A 343 -43.97 19.36 17.08
#